data_61bf022def5ea1fcc21bdbd1fcedfcbe
#
_entry.id   61bf022def5ea1fcc21bdbd1fcedfcbe
#
_cell.length_a   1.000
_cell.length_b   1.000
_cell.length_c   1.000
_cell.angle_alpha   90.00
_cell.angle_beta   90.00
_cell.angle_gamma   90.00
#
_symmetry.space_group_name_H-M   'P 1'
#
loop_
_entity.id
_entity.type
_entity.pdbx_description
1 polymer ?
#
loop_
_entity_poly.entity_id
_entity_poly.type
_entity_poly.pdbx_seq_one_letter_code
_entity_poly.pdbx_strand_id
1 'polypeptide(L)'
;MDGRSALPLPPAFPSRPMTAIAENRRARFEYHIEETYEAGMVLEGWEVKAVRAGQVQLTDGYVLIRDGELYLIGCRINALRSASTHVHPEPDRTKKLLMHKDEIRRLVGKVEQRGFTLVPLNLHFKGGRVKVDIALAKGKAQHDKRDTEKKRDWERERGRLMRHKATAPGKA
;
A
#
# COMPACT_ATOMS: atom_id res chain seq x y z
N MET A 1 -30.89 -35.42 -10.79
CA MET A 1 -29.46 -35.27 -10.42
C MET A 1 -28.99 -33.88 -10.87
N ASP A 2 -29.24 -32.89 -10.03
CA ASP A 2 -28.87 -31.51 -10.36
C ASP A 2 -27.50 -31.18 -9.77
N GLY A 3 -26.46 -31.40 -10.60
CA GLY A 3 -25.12 -30.99 -10.32
C GLY A 3 -25.01 -29.48 -10.44
N ARG A 4 -25.46 -28.73 -9.44
CA ARG A 4 -25.12 -27.30 -9.34
C ARG A 4 -23.66 -27.19 -8.90
N SER A 5 -22.78 -27.05 -9.88
CA SER A 5 -21.41 -26.64 -9.67
C SER A 5 -21.46 -25.29 -8.97
N ALA A 6 -21.17 -25.26 -7.68
CA ALA A 6 -20.98 -24.03 -6.94
C ALA A 6 -19.73 -23.35 -7.50
N LEU A 7 -19.91 -22.18 -8.09
CA LEU A 7 -18.80 -21.30 -8.47
C LEU A 7 -17.99 -20.99 -7.20
N PRO A 8 -16.66 -21.07 -7.28
CA PRO A 8 -15.84 -20.70 -6.14
C PRO A 8 -16.12 -19.23 -5.81
N LEU A 9 -16.40 -18.96 -4.54
CA LEU A 9 -16.54 -17.61 -4.04
C LEU A 9 -15.26 -16.82 -4.36
N PRO A 10 -15.37 -15.57 -4.82
CA PRO A 10 -14.21 -14.75 -5.03
C PRO A 10 -13.44 -14.64 -3.70
N PRO A 11 -12.09 -14.59 -3.76
CA PRO A 11 -11.30 -14.47 -2.55
C PRO A 11 -11.78 -13.25 -1.77
N ALA A 12 -12.07 -13.45 -0.50
CA ALA A 12 -12.49 -12.39 0.40
C ALA A 12 -11.43 -11.28 0.31
N PHE A 13 -11.86 -10.07 -0.05
CA PHE A 13 -10.99 -8.90 0.03
C PHE A 13 -10.40 -8.86 1.44
N PRO A 14 -9.08 -8.73 1.59
CA PRO A 14 -8.48 -8.68 2.91
C PRO A 14 -9.17 -7.57 3.69
N SER A 15 -9.76 -7.95 4.79
CA SER A 15 -10.32 -7.02 5.77
C SER A 15 -9.29 -5.91 6.02
N ARG A 16 -9.73 -4.65 5.96
CA ARG A 16 -8.89 -3.47 6.20
C ARG A 16 -7.92 -3.74 7.34
N PRO A 17 -6.62 -3.55 7.14
CA PRO A 17 -5.68 -3.66 8.25
C PRO A 17 -6.14 -2.69 9.34
N MET A 18 -6.25 -3.18 10.55
CA MET A 18 -6.88 -2.45 11.66
C MET A 18 -6.19 -1.12 11.98
N THR A 19 -4.96 -0.91 11.52
CA THR A 19 -4.26 0.38 11.64
C THR A 19 -3.11 0.44 10.64
N ALA A 20 -3.29 1.18 9.56
CA ALA A 20 -2.18 1.51 8.67
C ALA A 20 -1.25 2.53 9.37
N ILE A 21 0.03 2.21 9.46
CA ILE A 21 1.06 3.10 10.03
C ILE A 21 1.36 4.23 9.05
N ALA A 22 1.46 3.91 7.78
CA ALA A 22 1.70 4.83 6.69
C ALA A 22 0.94 4.37 5.44
N GLU A 23 0.45 5.32 4.67
CA GLU A 23 -0.35 5.09 3.48
C GLU A 23 0.21 5.86 2.29
N ASN A 24 0.33 5.18 1.15
CA ASN A 24 0.70 5.81 -0.11
C ASN A 24 -0.55 6.18 -0.91
N ARG A 25 -1.14 7.30 -0.60
CA ARG A 25 -2.35 7.79 -1.29
C ARG A 25 -2.08 8.14 -2.75
N ARG A 26 -0.88 8.58 -3.05
CA ARG A 26 -0.46 8.95 -4.41
C ARG A 26 -0.46 7.74 -5.35
N ALA A 27 -0.05 6.58 -4.88
CA ALA A 27 -0.06 5.36 -5.68
C ALA A 27 -1.46 5.00 -6.18
N ARG A 28 -2.48 5.15 -5.35
CA ARG A 28 -3.87 4.88 -5.73
C ARG A 28 -4.41 5.89 -6.76
N PHE A 29 -3.87 7.08 -6.77
CA PHE A 29 -4.23 8.12 -7.74
C PHE A 29 -3.53 7.94 -9.09
N GLU A 30 -2.25 7.62 -9.07
CA GLU A 30 -1.41 7.56 -10.28
C GLU A 30 -1.46 6.21 -11.00
N TYR A 31 -1.84 5.13 -10.31
CA TYR A 31 -1.82 3.78 -10.84
C TYR A 31 -3.16 3.07 -10.78
N HIS A 32 -3.44 2.24 -11.79
CA HIS A 32 -4.46 1.21 -11.72
C HIS A 32 -3.89 -0.01 -10.99
N ILE A 33 -4.47 -0.36 -9.87
CA ILE A 33 -4.05 -1.48 -9.03
C ILE A 33 -4.77 -2.74 -9.52
N GLU A 34 -4.00 -3.72 -9.97
CA GLU A 34 -4.50 -5.01 -10.44
C GLU A 34 -4.58 -6.03 -9.31
N GLU A 35 -3.48 -6.24 -8.62
CA GLU A 35 -3.35 -7.20 -7.54
C GLU A 35 -2.57 -6.61 -6.37
N THR A 36 -2.86 -7.09 -5.17
CA THR A 36 -2.17 -6.67 -3.95
C THR A 36 -1.56 -7.88 -3.26
N TYR A 37 -0.34 -7.74 -2.77
CA TYR A 37 0.42 -8.76 -2.05
C TYR A 37 0.93 -8.20 -0.73
N GLU A 38 0.96 -9.03 0.30
CA GLU A 38 1.56 -8.69 1.58
C GLU A 38 3.00 -9.22 1.63
N ALA A 39 3.94 -8.37 1.98
CA ALA A 39 5.35 -8.73 2.16
C ALA A 39 5.85 -8.37 3.54
N GLY A 40 6.78 -9.15 4.07
CA GLY A 40 7.54 -8.79 5.27
C GLY A 40 8.62 -7.76 4.93
N MET A 41 9.08 -7.01 5.91
CA MET A 41 10.18 -6.06 5.76
C MET A 41 11.34 -6.44 6.68
N VAL A 42 12.55 -6.41 6.14
CA VAL A 42 13.79 -6.52 6.92
C VAL A 42 14.18 -5.13 7.41
N LEU A 43 14.01 -4.87 8.69
CA LEU A 43 14.29 -3.58 9.32
C LEU A 43 15.37 -3.71 10.38
N GLU A 44 16.12 -2.63 10.56
CA GLU A 44 17.04 -2.48 11.69
C GLU A 44 16.26 -2.11 12.96
N GLY A 45 16.86 -2.32 14.15
CA GLY A 45 16.18 -2.07 15.42
C GLY A 45 15.69 -0.63 15.58
N TRP A 46 16.48 0.35 15.17
CA TRP A 46 16.10 1.76 15.21
C TRP A 46 14.97 2.10 14.22
N GLU A 47 14.92 1.42 13.07
CA GLU A 47 13.84 1.56 12.08
C GLU A 47 12.51 1.03 12.64
N VAL A 48 12.50 -0.10 13.31
CA VAL A 48 11.29 -0.65 13.94
C VAL A 48 10.72 0.33 14.97
N LYS A 49 11.57 0.90 15.81
CA LYS A 49 11.16 1.92 16.81
C LYS A 49 10.57 3.15 16.14
N ALA A 50 11.22 3.66 15.07
CA ALA A 50 10.74 4.81 14.32
C ALA A 50 9.39 4.54 13.63
N VAL A 51 9.21 3.38 13.04
CA VAL A 51 7.96 2.96 12.41
C VAL A 51 6.83 2.88 13.45
N ARG A 52 7.08 2.35 14.64
CA ARG A 52 6.11 2.34 15.74
C ARG A 52 5.69 3.73 16.18
N ALA A 53 6.59 4.69 16.11
CA ALA A 53 6.31 6.10 16.40
C ALA A 53 5.70 6.86 15.21
N GLY A 54 5.44 6.21 14.09
CA GLY A 54 4.87 6.83 12.89
C GLY A 54 5.86 7.68 12.07
N GLN A 55 7.16 7.58 12.34
CA GLN A 55 8.21 8.35 11.66
C GLN A 55 8.62 7.71 10.33
N VAL A 56 7.65 7.44 9.47
CA VAL A 56 7.85 6.79 8.17
C VAL A 56 7.04 7.48 7.07
N GLN A 57 7.67 7.63 5.90
CA GLN A 57 7.05 8.18 4.70
C GLN A 57 7.17 7.19 3.55
N LEU A 58 6.06 6.89 2.90
CA LEU A 58 5.96 5.89 1.84
C LEU A 58 5.66 6.48 0.46
N THR A 59 5.34 7.76 0.38
CA THR A 59 4.75 8.42 -0.79
C THR A 59 5.56 8.28 -2.07
N ASP A 60 6.89 8.35 -1.98
CA ASP A 60 7.80 8.28 -3.12
C ASP A 60 8.43 6.88 -3.28
N GLY A 61 7.92 5.90 -2.54
CA GLY A 61 8.43 4.54 -2.57
C GLY A 61 8.04 3.77 -3.83
N TYR A 62 8.92 2.91 -4.24
CA TYR A 62 8.65 1.90 -5.28
C TYR A 62 9.35 0.58 -4.94
N VAL A 63 8.90 -0.50 -5.56
CA VAL A 63 9.45 -1.83 -5.34
C VAL A 63 10.22 -2.27 -6.57
N LEU A 64 11.46 -2.69 -6.36
CA LEU A 64 12.36 -3.21 -7.39
C LEU A 64 12.56 -4.71 -7.21
N ILE A 65 12.54 -5.44 -8.32
CA ILE A 65 12.95 -6.85 -8.36
C ILE A 65 14.39 -6.91 -8.86
N ARG A 66 15.25 -7.52 -8.07
CA ARG A 66 16.65 -7.74 -8.42
C ARG A 66 17.08 -9.12 -7.94
N ASP A 67 17.70 -9.91 -8.85
CA ASP A 67 18.21 -11.25 -8.55
C ASP A 67 17.17 -12.18 -7.88
N GLY A 68 15.91 -12.09 -8.30
CA GLY A 68 14.81 -12.88 -7.75
C GLY A 68 14.34 -12.46 -6.37
N GLU A 69 14.75 -11.29 -5.90
CA GLU A 69 14.38 -10.71 -4.61
C GLU A 69 13.71 -9.34 -4.77
N LEU A 70 12.90 -8.96 -3.80
CA LEU A 70 12.20 -7.69 -3.77
C LEU A 70 12.88 -6.70 -2.83
N TYR A 71 12.98 -5.45 -3.28
CA TYR A 71 13.52 -4.34 -2.51
C TYR A 71 12.59 -3.14 -2.55
N LEU A 72 12.36 -2.54 -1.40
CA LEU A 72 11.63 -1.28 -1.27
C LEU A 72 12.60 -0.12 -1.26
N ILE A 73 12.43 0.79 -2.20
CA ILE A 73 13.26 1.98 -2.38
C ILE A 73 12.39 3.22 -2.19
N GLY A 74 12.95 4.29 -1.63
CA GLY A 74 12.25 5.55 -1.42
C GLY A 74 11.30 5.55 -0.20
N CYS A 75 11.30 4.51 0.60
CA CYS A 75 10.63 4.51 1.90
C CYS A 75 11.55 5.17 2.93
N ARG A 76 11.19 6.36 3.37
CA ARG A 76 11.97 7.14 4.31
C ARG A 76 11.54 6.88 5.74
N ILE A 77 12.49 6.46 6.58
CA ILE A 77 12.29 6.23 8.01
C ILE A 77 13.23 7.17 8.77
N ASN A 78 12.67 8.11 9.52
CA ASN A 78 13.44 9.05 10.30
C ASN A 78 13.71 8.49 11.69
N ALA A 79 15.00 8.46 12.10
CA ALA A 79 15.37 8.00 13.43
C ALA A 79 14.76 8.90 14.52
N LEU A 80 14.39 8.27 15.65
CA LEU A 80 13.95 8.99 16.83
C LEU A 80 15.15 9.69 17.48
N ARG A 81 14.90 10.80 18.18
CA ARG A 81 15.92 11.52 18.98
C ARG A 81 16.57 10.64 20.05
N SER A 82 15.86 9.62 20.51
CA SER A 82 16.33 8.62 21.50
C SER A 82 17.17 7.49 20.87
N ALA A 83 17.46 7.54 19.56
CA ALA A 83 18.33 6.56 18.92
C ALA A 83 19.73 6.60 19.55
N SER A 84 20.32 5.39 19.74
CA SER A 84 21.66 5.28 20.31
C SER A 84 22.70 6.04 19.48
N THR A 85 23.66 6.67 20.15
CA THR A 85 24.81 7.35 19.50
C THR A 85 25.69 6.42 18.68
N HIS A 86 25.58 5.11 18.90
CA HIS A 86 26.30 4.09 18.11
C HIS A 86 25.59 3.69 16.80
N VAL A 87 24.37 4.19 16.59
CA VAL A 87 23.60 3.94 15.37
C VAL A 87 23.84 5.08 14.39
N HIS A 88 24.21 4.74 13.16
CA HIS A 88 24.29 5.67 12.05
C HIS A 88 23.02 5.49 11.20
N PRO A 89 21.94 6.20 11.51
CA PRO A 89 20.68 6.01 10.80
C PRO A 89 20.76 6.58 9.39
N GLU A 90 20.44 5.74 8.42
CA GLU A 90 20.28 6.13 7.02
C GLU A 90 18.77 6.10 6.68
N PRO A 91 18.11 7.28 6.61
CA PRO A 91 16.67 7.34 6.43
C PRO A 91 16.17 6.69 5.14
N ASP A 92 16.92 6.80 4.07
CA ASP A 92 16.55 6.34 2.73
C ASP A 92 17.17 4.98 2.37
N ARG A 93 17.62 4.22 3.36
CA ARG A 93 18.18 2.88 3.15
C ARG A 93 17.23 1.98 2.37
N THR A 94 17.75 1.27 1.38
CA THR A 94 17.01 0.23 0.65
C THR A 94 16.64 -0.91 1.60
N LYS A 95 15.37 -1.30 1.62
CA LYS A 95 14.85 -2.33 2.51
C LYS A 95 14.49 -3.57 1.73
N LYS A 96 14.97 -4.72 2.17
CA LYS A 96 14.61 -6.00 1.59
C LYS A 96 13.21 -6.40 2.00
N LEU A 97 12.42 -6.88 1.05
CA LEU A 97 11.09 -7.42 1.29
C LEU A 97 11.13 -8.95 1.27
N LEU A 98 10.30 -9.56 2.10
CA LEU A 98 10.20 -10.99 2.25
C LEU A 98 8.85 -11.48 1.73
N MET A 99 8.90 -12.31 0.70
CA MET A 99 7.76 -13.02 0.13
C MET A 99 8.14 -14.47 -0.19
N HIS A 100 7.15 -15.30 -0.37
CA HIS A 100 7.37 -16.66 -0.86
C HIS A 100 7.95 -16.63 -2.29
N LYS A 101 8.89 -17.52 -2.54
CA LYS A 101 9.58 -17.59 -3.85
C LYS A 101 8.63 -17.76 -5.03
N ASP A 102 7.55 -18.51 -4.85
CA ASP A 102 6.56 -18.75 -5.89
C ASP A 102 5.74 -17.48 -6.21
N GLU A 103 5.44 -16.68 -5.20
CA GLU A 103 4.80 -15.38 -5.39
C GLU A 103 5.72 -14.41 -6.13
N ILE A 104 7.00 -14.37 -5.75
CA ILE A 104 8.00 -13.54 -6.43
C ILE A 104 8.14 -13.94 -7.90
N ARG A 105 8.19 -15.23 -8.22
CA ARG A 105 8.25 -15.72 -9.61
C ARG A 105 7.06 -15.27 -10.44
N ARG A 106 5.85 -15.32 -9.86
CA ARG A 106 4.63 -14.84 -10.54
C ARG A 106 4.70 -13.34 -10.80
N LEU A 107 5.15 -12.56 -9.84
CA LEU A 107 5.32 -11.11 -9.98
C LEU A 107 6.36 -10.77 -11.05
N VAL A 108 7.50 -11.44 -11.06
CA VAL A 108 8.55 -11.25 -12.08
C VAL A 108 7.97 -11.43 -13.47
N GLY A 109 7.26 -12.53 -13.71
CA GLY A 109 6.63 -12.79 -15.00
C GLY A 109 5.65 -11.71 -15.43
N LYS A 110 4.82 -11.22 -14.52
CA LYS A 110 3.85 -10.17 -14.83
C LYS A 110 4.50 -8.82 -15.11
N VAL A 111 5.51 -8.44 -14.33
CA VAL A 111 6.25 -7.18 -14.52
C VAL A 111 6.98 -7.18 -15.86
N GLU A 112 7.66 -8.28 -16.22
CA GLU A 112 8.42 -8.38 -17.46
C GLU A 112 7.54 -8.46 -18.71
N GLN A 113 6.45 -9.22 -18.64
CA GLN A 113 5.62 -9.51 -19.84
C GLN A 113 4.61 -8.41 -20.17
N ARG A 114 4.11 -7.66 -19.19
CA ARG A 114 2.97 -6.76 -19.38
C ARG A 114 3.23 -5.29 -19.05
N GLY A 115 4.46 -4.91 -18.72
CA GLY A 115 4.80 -3.55 -18.37
C GLY A 115 4.13 -3.05 -17.07
N PHE A 116 3.84 -3.97 -16.14
CA PHE A 116 3.41 -3.62 -14.80
C PHE A 116 4.58 -3.12 -13.96
N THR A 117 4.28 -2.33 -12.97
CA THR A 117 5.22 -1.92 -11.94
C THR A 117 4.71 -2.35 -10.56
N LEU A 118 5.61 -2.36 -9.59
CA LEU A 118 5.27 -2.66 -8.21
C LEU A 118 5.38 -1.38 -7.37
N VAL A 119 4.32 -1.06 -6.65
CA VAL A 119 4.26 0.11 -5.79
C VAL A 119 3.81 -0.27 -4.39
N PRO A 120 4.40 0.32 -3.34
CA PRO A 120 3.91 0.11 -1.97
C PRO A 120 2.63 0.89 -1.75
N LEU A 121 1.67 0.28 -1.06
CA LEU A 121 0.38 0.90 -0.73
C LEU A 121 0.31 1.40 0.70
N ASN A 122 0.69 0.57 1.64
CA ASN A 122 0.65 0.89 3.07
C ASN A 122 1.63 0.04 3.86
N LEU A 123 1.92 0.51 5.07
CA LEU A 123 2.63 -0.24 6.10
C LEU A 123 1.67 -0.52 7.25
N HIS A 124 1.74 -1.71 7.81
CA HIS A 124 0.93 -2.12 8.96
C HIS A 124 1.66 -3.12 9.84
N PHE A 125 1.19 -3.28 11.06
CA PHE A 125 1.65 -4.34 11.95
C PHE A 125 0.76 -5.58 11.84
N LYS A 126 1.40 -6.73 11.79
CA LYS A 126 0.73 -8.02 11.83
C LYS A 126 1.56 -9.01 12.64
N GLY A 127 1.00 -9.51 13.74
CA GLY A 127 1.73 -10.40 14.64
C GLY A 127 3.03 -9.80 15.21
N GLY A 128 3.05 -8.50 15.52
CA GLY A 128 4.22 -7.78 16.03
C GLY A 128 5.30 -7.48 14.99
N ARG A 129 5.07 -7.82 13.73
CA ARG A 129 6.00 -7.56 12.61
C ARG A 129 5.48 -6.49 11.70
N VAL A 130 6.38 -5.70 11.14
CA VAL A 130 6.04 -4.71 10.12
C VAL A 130 5.85 -5.42 8.78
N LYS A 131 4.69 -5.20 8.17
CA LYS A 131 4.32 -5.70 6.86
C LYS A 131 4.06 -4.52 5.92
N VAL A 132 4.28 -4.75 4.64
CA VAL A 132 3.95 -3.79 3.57
C VAL A 132 3.03 -4.46 2.57
N ASP A 133 1.95 -3.78 2.21
CA ASP A 133 1.14 -4.17 1.07
C ASP A 133 1.73 -3.54 -0.19
N ILE A 134 2.08 -4.38 -1.14
CA ILE A 134 2.58 -3.98 -2.45
C ILE A 134 1.54 -4.30 -3.52
N ALA A 135 1.43 -3.43 -4.50
CA ALA A 135 0.50 -3.59 -5.60
C ALA A 135 1.22 -3.83 -6.92
N LEU A 136 0.71 -4.78 -7.68
CA LEU A 136 0.98 -4.89 -9.10
C LEU A 136 0.11 -3.86 -9.80
N ALA A 137 0.71 -2.87 -10.42
CA ALA A 137 0.02 -1.69 -10.89
C ALA A 137 0.48 -1.24 -12.28
N LYS A 138 -0.41 -0.52 -12.95
CA LYS A 138 -0.16 0.08 -14.26
C LYS A 138 -0.40 1.58 -14.18
N GLY A 139 0.50 2.38 -14.77
CA GLY A 139 0.35 3.82 -14.78
C GLY A 139 -0.94 4.27 -15.47
N LYS A 140 -1.68 5.19 -14.84
CA LYS A 140 -2.88 5.77 -15.44
C LYS A 140 -2.52 6.77 -16.55
N ALA A 141 -3.28 6.75 -17.65
CA ALA A 141 -3.20 7.79 -18.64
C ALA A 141 -3.73 9.13 -18.07
N GLN A 142 -3.35 10.25 -18.71
CA GLN A 142 -3.72 11.59 -18.20
C GLN A 142 -5.23 11.80 -18.09
N HIS A 143 -6.02 11.26 -19.01
CA HIS A 143 -7.48 11.34 -18.97
C HIS A 143 -8.09 10.55 -17.80
N ASP A 144 -7.53 9.36 -17.49
CA ASP A 144 -7.97 8.54 -16.36
C ASP A 144 -7.73 9.22 -15.01
N LYS A 145 -6.64 9.99 -14.90
CA LYS A 145 -6.36 10.80 -13.72
C LYS A 145 -7.41 11.86 -13.50
N ARG A 146 -7.81 12.58 -14.57
CA ARG A 146 -8.86 13.61 -14.53
C ARG A 146 -10.21 13.03 -14.13
N ASP A 147 -10.55 11.84 -14.63
CA ASP A 147 -11.81 11.18 -14.29
C ASP A 147 -11.82 10.71 -12.83
N THR A 148 -10.68 10.27 -12.33
CA THR A 148 -10.50 9.90 -10.91
C THR A 148 -10.67 11.13 -10.00
N GLU A 149 -10.12 12.29 -10.39
CA GLU A 149 -10.30 13.55 -9.64
C GLU A 149 -11.76 13.97 -9.61
N LYS A 150 -12.43 14.04 -10.77
CA LYS A 150 -13.85 14.38 -10.87
C LYS A 150 -14.72 13.48 -9.99
N LYS A 151 -14.47 12.17 -10.01
CA LYS A 151 -15.19 11.19 -9.19
C LYS A 151 -15.01 11.45 -7.70
N ARG A 152 -13.78 11.73 -7.25
CA ARG A 152 -13.48 12.08 -5.86
C ARG A 152 -14.17 13.35 -5.41
N ASP A 153 -14.15 14.39 -6.25
CA ASP A 153 -14.79 15.67 -5.93
C ASP A 153 -16.29 15.50 -5.84
N TRP A 154 -16.88 14.75 -6.75
CA TRP A 154 -18.30 14.41 -6.72
C TRP A 154 -18.71 13.63 -5.46
N GLU A 155 -17.92 12.66 -5.05
CA GLU A 155 -18.14 11.90 -3.82
C GLU A 155 -18.04 12.78 -2.58
N ARG A 156 -17.09 13.72 -2.54
CA ARG A 156 -16.95 14.69 -1.44
C ARG A 156 -18.16 15.63 -1.36
N GLU A 157 -18.60 16.14 -2.47
CA GLU A 157 -19.75 17.04 -2.56
C GLU A 157 -21.05 16.34 -2.16
N ARG A 158 -21.25 15.14 -2.67
CA ARG A 158 -22.37 14.27 -2.28
C ARG A 158 -22.35 13.99 -0.76
N GLY A 159 -21.22 13.72 -0.17
CA GLY A 159 -21.07 13.53 1.27
C GLY A 159 -21.39 14.80 2.09
N ARG A 160 -21.09 15.99 1.56
CA ARG A 160 -21.48 17.28 2.17
C ARG A 160 -22.98 17.48 2.13
N LEU A 161 -23.62 17.27 0.97
CA LEU A 161 -25.05 17.40 0.79
C LEU A 161 -25.86 16.46 1.67
N MET A 162 -25.41 15.22 1.82
CA MET A 162 -26.04 14.23 2.71
C MET A 162 -25.98 14.66 4.19
N ARG A 163 -24.87 15.24 4.63
CA ARG A 163 -24.73 15.75 6.01
C ARG A 163 -25.64 16.95 6.26
N HIS A 164 -25.78 17.86 5.30
CA HIS A 164 -26.69 19.01 5.41
C HIS A 164 -28.16 18.60 5.49
N LYS A 165 -28.56 17.55 4.77
CA LYS A 165 -29.94 17.03 4.88
C LYS A 165 -30.22 16.37 6.24
N ALA A 166 -29.22 15.75 6.86
CA ALA A 166 -29.37 15.12 8.18
C ALA A 166 -29.45 16.14 9.35
N THR A 167 -28.97 17.36 9.13
CA THR A 167 -28.95 18.45 10.15
C THR A 167 -30.05 19.50 9.97
N ALA A 168 -30.92 19.38 8.98
CA ALA A 168 -32.05 20.29 8.84
C ALA A 168 -33.09 20.00 9.94
N PRO A 169 -33.37 20.94 10.86
CA PRO A 169 -34.41 20.75 11.87
C PRO A 169 -35.74 20.60 11.15
N GLY A 170 -36.45 19.52 11.46
CA GLY A 170 -37.80 19.31 10.96
C GLY A 170 -38.66 20.53 11.32
N LYS A 171 -39.17 21.21 10.30
CA LYS A 171 -40.23 22.20 10.51
C LYS A 171 -41.43 21.42 11.03
N ALA A 172 -41.73 21.67 12.28
CA ALA A 172 -43.00 21.31 12.87
C ALA A 172 -44.14 22.10 12.18
#